data_04077efb7075981de66f9d9f006b9229
#
_entry.id   04077efb7075981de66f9d9f006b9229
#
_cell.length_a   1.000
_cell.length_b   1.000
_cell.length_c   1.000
_cell.angle_alpha   90.00
_cell.angle_beta   90.00
_cell.angle_gamma   90.00
#
_symmetry.space_group_name_H-M   'P 1'
#
loop_
_entity.id
_entity.type
_entity.pdbx_description
1 polymer ?
#
loop_
_entity_poly.entity_id
_entity_poly.type
_entity_poly.pdbx_seq_one_letter_code
_entity_poly.pdbx_strand_id
1 'polypeptide(L)'
;MKIKNICCLGAGYVGGPTMAMIAAKCPHINVTVCDMNEARIDAWNSDTLPVYEPGLKEVVESARGKNLHFSTEIKAAIAALGPIALAVK
;
A
#
# COMPACT_ATOMS: atom_id res chain seq x y z
N MET A 1 17.12 -12.05 -9.29
CA MET A 1 16.38 -10.79 -9.50
C MET A 1 15.37 -10.62 -8.38
N LYS A 2 15.40 -9.49 -7.71
CA LYS A 2 14.51 -9.25 -6.58
C LYS A 2 13.64 -8.02 -6.84
N ILE A 3 12.34 -8.16 -6.56
CA ILE A 3 11.42 -7.04 -6.58
C ILE A 3 11.66 -6.22 -5.33
N LYS A 4 11.88 -4.92 -5.49
CA LYS A 4 12.12 -4.01 -4.36
C LYS A 4 10.94 -3.06 -4.14
N ASN A 5 10.15 -2.81 -5.17
CA ASN A 5 9.07 -1.85 -5.11
C ASN A 5 7.81 -2.46 -5.74
N ILE A 6 6.70 -2.29 -5.07
CA ILE A 6 5.39 -2.70 -5.57
C ILE A 6 4.48 -1.47 -5.54
N CYS A 7 3.77 -1.24 -6.61
CA CYS A 7 2.74 -0.22 -6.66
C CYS A 7 1.40 -0.88 -6.95
N CYS A 8 0.46 -0.73 -6.05
CA CYS A 8 -0.90 -1.23 -6.21
C CYS A 8 -1.80 -0.08 -6.63
N LEU A 9 -2.48 -0.23 -7.74
CA LEU A 9 -3.42 0.77 -8.25
C LEU A 9 -4.83 0.40 -7.82
N GLY A 10 -5.29 1.02 -6.75
CA GLY A 10 -6.59 0.76 -6.16
C GLY A 10 -6.48 0.36 -4.70
N ALA A 11 -7.11 1.13 -3.82
CA ALA A 11 -7.06 0.91 -2.37
C ALA A 11 -8.39 0.35 -1.85
N GLY A 12 -8.90 -0.67 -2.54
CA GLY A 12 -10.18 -1.27 -2.21
C GLY A 12 -10.09 -2.37 -1.17
N TYR A 13 -11.18 -3.15 -1.08
CA TYR A 13 -11.34 -4.18 -0.05
C TYR A 13 -10.36 -5.34 -0.17
N VAL A 14 -9.85 -5.59 -1.37
CA VAL A 14 -8.90 -6.69 -1.60
C VAL A 14 -7.48 -6.15 -1.68
N GLY A 15 -7.28 -5.12 -2.49
CA GLY A 15 -5.94 -4.57 -2.74
C GLY A 15 -5.28 -4.00 -1.49
N GLY A 16 -6.02 -3.19 -0.72
CA GLY A 16 -5.49 -2.57 0.49
C GLY A 16 -4.99 -3.58 1.51
N PRO A 17 -5.87 -4.50 1.98
CA PRO A 17 -5.44 -5.50 2.96
C PRO A 17 -4.33 -6.42 2.46
N THR A 18 -4.39 -6.86 1.20
CA THR A 18 -3.38 -7.74 0.63
C THR A 18 -2.01 -7.06 0.60
N MET A 19 -1.97 -5.79 0.17
CA MET A 19 -0.72 -5.05 0.11
C MET A 19 -0.15 -4.78 1.51
N ALA A 20 -1.00 -4.51 2.48
CA ALA A 20 -0.58 -4.32 3.86
C ALA A 20 0.08 -5.59 4.40
N MET A 21 -0.49 -6.75 4.12
CA MET A 21 0.07 -8.03 4.54
C MET A 21 1.42 -8.29 3.88
N ILE A 22 1.55 -8.00 2.59
CA ILE A 22 2.82 -8.15 1.87
C ILE A 22 3.88 -7.25 2.48
N ALA A 23 3.55 -5.99 2.73
CA ALA A 23 4.50 -5.06 3.33
C ALA A 23 4.96 -5.52 4.71
N ALA A 24 4.04 -6.01 5.53
CA ALA A 24 4.37 -6.48 6.87
C ALA A 24 5.28 -7.70 6.86
N LYS A 25 5.05 -8.63 5.92
CA LYS A 25 5.84 -9.86 5.81
C LYS A 25 7.14 -9.68 5.05
N CYS A 26 7.24 -8.65 4.22
CA CYS A 26 8.40 -8.41 3.38
C CYS A 26 8.97 -7.00 3.65
N PRO A 27 9.62 -6.79 4.80
CA PRO A 27 10.06 -5.45 5.18
C PRO A 27 11.10 -4.85 4.25
N HIS A 28 11.71 -5.64 3.38
CA HIS A 28 12.68 -5.19 2.39
C HIS A 28 12.02 -4.69 1.10
N ILE A 29 10.71 -4.85 0.95
CA ILE A 29 9.96 -4.39 -0.22
C ILE A 29 9.20 -3.13 0.14
N ASN A 30 9.31 -2.10 -0.69
CA ASN A 30 8.51 -0.89 -0.56
C ASN A 30 7.18 -1.09 -1.29
N VAL A 31 6.08 -0.91 -0.59
CA VAL A 31 4.75 -1.08 -1.14
C VAL A 31 4.03 0.26 -1.10
N THR A 32 3.58 0.72 -2.24
CA THR A 32 2.79 1.95 -2.35
C THR A 32 1.42 1.61 -2.93
N VAL A 33 0.38 1.94 -2.19
CA VAL A 33 -0.99 1.74 -2.62
C VAL A 33 -1.55 3.09 -3.05
N CYS A 34 -1.97 3.19 -4.30
CA CYS A 34 -2.47 4.43 -4.87
C CYS A 34 -3.94 4.34 -5.23
N ASP A 35 -4.66 5.42 -5.07
CA ASP A 35 -6.05 5.52 -5.49
C ASP A 35 -6.35 6.99 -5.79
N MET A 36 -7.20 7.22 -6.79
CA MET A 36 -7.64 8.57 -7.12
C MET A 36 -8.64 9.08 -6.08
N ASN A 37 -9.24 8.22 -5.30
CA ASN A 37 -10.21 8.59 -4.27
C ASN A 37 -9.44 9.06 -3.02
N GLU A 38 -9.36 10.37 -2.84
CA GLU A 38 -8.64 10.99 -1.75
C GLU A 38 -9.20 10.58 -0.39
N ALA A 39 -10.51 10.51 -0.25
CA ALA A 39 -11.13 10.11 1.02
C ALA A 39 -10.75 8.68 1.41
N ARG A 40 -10.63 7.79 0.44
CA ARG A 40 -10.21 6.40 0.69
C ARG A 40 -8.76 6.35 1.14
N ILE A 41 -7.89 7.10 0.50
CA ILE A 41 -6.48 7.17 0.89
C ILE A 41 -6.35 7.78 2.29
N ASP A 42 -7.09 8.83 2.58
CA ASP A 42 -7.08 9.45 3.91
C ASP A 42 -7.51 8.46 4.99
N ALA A 43 -8.52 7.64 4.69
CA ALA A 43 -8.98 6.62 5.63
C ALA A 43 -7.90 5.56 5.89
N TRP A 44 -7.19 5.11 4.86
CA TRP A 44 -6.07 4.17 5.04
C TRP A 44 -4.93 4.77 5.85
N ASN A 45 -4.75 6.09 5.81
CA ASN A 45 -3.73 6.77 6.58
C ASN A 45 -4.20 7.19 7.97
N SER A 46 -5.45 6.90 8.33
CA SER A 46 -6.04 7.27 9.60
C SER A 46 -6.09 6.09 10.57
N ASP A 47 -6.58 6.35 11.79
CA ASP A 47 -6.82 5.30 12.78
C ASP A 47 -8.06 4.47 12.47
N THR A 48 -8.92 4.97 11.58
CA THR A 48 -10.15 4.28 11.20
C THR A 48 -10.03 3.85 9.75
N LEU A 49 -9.64 2.59 9.54
CA LEU A 49 -9.45 2.05 8.20
C LEU A 49 -10.79 1.88 7.48
N PRO A 50 -10.80 1.96 6.13
CA PRO A 50 -12.03 1.84 5.35
C PRO A 50 -12.58 0.41 5.28
N VAL A 51 -11.83 -0.55 5.77
CA VAL A 51 -12.20 -1.97 5.77
C VAL A 51 -12.01 -2.52 7.17
N TYR A 52 -13.00 -3.29 7.66
CA TYR A 52 -12.87 -3.94 8.94
C TYR A 52 -12.52 -5.41 8.77
N GLU A 53 -11.35 -5.81 9.25
CA GLU A 53 -10.92 -7.20 9.35
C GLU A 53 -10.13 -7.37 10.65
N PRO A 54 -10.38 -8.44 11.42
CA PRO A 54 -9.63 -8.67 12.66
C PRO A 54 -8.12 -8.72 12.39
N GLY A 55 -7.36 -7.94 13.13
CA GLY A 55 -5.90 -7.89 13.00
C GLY A 55 -5.36 -6.98 11.90
N LEU A 56 -6.21 -6.47 11.02
CA LEU A 56 -5.76 -5.63 9.91
C LEU A 56 -5.13 -4.33 10.39
N LYS A 57 -5.73 -3.68 11.36
CA LYS A 57 -5.22 -2.41 11.88
C LYS A 57 -3.79 -2.54 12.39
N GLU A 58 -3.50 -3.59 13.13
CA GLU A 58 -2.17 -3.86 13.67
C GLU A 58 -1.16 -4.08 12.54
N VAL A 59 -1.55 -4.82 11.49
CA VAL A 59 -0.71 -5.06 10.33
C VAL A 59 -0.39 -3.77 9.60
N VAL A 60 -1.41 -2.95 9.34
CA VAL A 60 -1.23 -1.66 8.66
C VAL A 60 -0.33 -0.75 9.49
N GLU A 61 -0.59 -0.63 10.77
CA GLU A 61 0.18 0.25 11.65
C GLU A 61 1.63 -0.19 11.79
N SER A 62 1.89 -1.49 11.71
CA SER A 62 3.26 -2.02 11.80
C SER A 62 4.12 -1.64 10.59
N ALA A 63 3.51 -1.46 9.43
CA ALA A 63 4.23 -1.22 8.18
C ALA A 63 4.07 0.21 7.65
N ARG A 64 2.94 0.85 7.96
CA ARG A 64 2.65 2.19 7.45
C ARG A 64 3.70 3.19 7.90
N GLY A 65 4.22 3.97 6.96
CA GLY A 65 5.28 4.93 7.24
C GLY A 65 6.68 4.33 7.23
N LYS A 66 6.77 3.00 7.16
CA LYS A 66 8.05 2.29 7.01
C LYS A 66 8.22 1.88 5.56
N ASN A 67 7.61 0.73 5.18
CA ASN A 67 7.66 0.25 3.80
C ASN A 67 6.28 0.16 3.16
N LEU A 68 5.23 0.64 3.82
CA LEU A 68 3.86 0.70 3.30
C LEU A 68 3.42 2.15 3.24
N HIS A 69 2.97 2.59 2.06
CA HIS A 69 2.55 3.96 1.84
C HIS A 69 1.24 4.00 1.07
N PHE A 70 0.35 4.90 1.45
CA PHE A 70 -0.91 5.14 0.75
C PHE A 70 -0.89 6.55 0.19
N SER A 71 -1.15 6.71 -1.10
CA SER A 71 -1.00 8.00 -1.77
C SER A 71 -1.98 8.15 -2.93
N THR A 72 -2.35 9.40 -3.22
CA THR A 72 -3.09 9.74 -4.42
C THR A 72 -2.15 10.10 -5.59
N GLU A 73 -0.85 10.18 -5.33
CA GLU A 73 0.17 10.58 -6.30
C GLU A 73 0.58 9.42 -7.19
N ILE A 74 -0.33 9.01 -8.09
CA ILE A 74 -0.16 7.81 -8.91
C ILE A 74 1.05 7.94 -9.85
N LYS A 75 1.21 9.07 -10.51
CA LYS A 75 2.33 9.26 -11.43
C LYS A 75 3.67 9.19 -10.73
N ALA A 76 3.77 9.82 -9.56
CA ALA A 76 5.00 9.81 -8.78
C ALA A 76 5.32 8.40 -8.29
N ALA A 77 4.31 7.65 -7.85
CA ALA A 77 4.48 6.28 -7.39
C ALA A 77 4.97 5.36 -8.52
N ILE A 78 4.39 5.49 -9.70
CA ILE A 78 4.81 4.70 -10.87
C ILE A 78 6.24 5.07 -11.27
N ALA A 79 6.56 6.34 -11.28
CA ALA A 79 7.91 6.80 -11.64
C ALA A 79 8.97 6.29 -10.66
N ALA A 80 8.61 6.10 -9.39
CA ALA A 80 9.52 5.62 -8.37
C ALA A 80 9.76 4.11 -8.39
N LEU A 81 9.02 3.35 -9.21
CA LEU A 81 9.14 1.89 -9.26
C LEU A 81 10.51 1.42 -9.70
N GLY A 82 11.14 2.15 -10.64
CA GLY A 82 12.42 1.76 -11.18
C GLY A 82 12.30 0.59 -12.18
N PRO A 83 13.45 -0.02 -12.54
CA PRO A 83 13.46 -1.03 -13.61
C PRO A 83 12.88 -2.39 -13.21
N ILE A 84 12.84 -2.70 -11.94
CA ILE A 84 12.27 -3.96 -11.45
C ILE A 84 11.15 -3.65 -10.49
N ALA A 85 9.93 -3.86 -10.93
CA ALA A 85 8.76 -3.45 -10.19
C ALA A 85 7.55 -4.30 -10.55
N LEU A 86 6.54 -4.25 -9.69
CA LEU A 86 5.27 -4.91 -9.91
C LEU A 86 4.15 -3.88 -9.69
N ALA A 87 3.26 -3.78 -10.65
CA ALA A 87 2.05 -2.98 -10.51
C ALA A 87 0.86 -3.93 -10.43
N VAL A 88 0.01 -3.72 -9.43
CA VAL A 88 -1.19 -4.53 -9.20
C VAL A 88 -2.40 -3.62 -9.22
N LYS A 89 -3.45 -4.08 -9.84
CA LYS A 89 -4.65 -3.30 -9.99
C LYS A 89 -5.82 -3.88 -9.20
#